data_92ffda6293b71e608a67983f588e2752
#
_entry.id   92ffda6293b71e608a67983f588e2752
#
_cell.length_a   1.000
_cell.length_b   1.000
_cell.length_c   1.000
_cell.angle_alpha   90.00
_cell.angle_beta   90.00
_cell.angle_gamma   90.00
#
_symmetry.space_group_name_H-M   'P 1'
#
loop_
_entity.id
_entity.type
_entity.pdbx_description
1 polymer ?
#
loop_
_entity_poly.entity_id
_entity_poly.type
_entity_poly.pdbx_seq_one_letter_code
_entity_poly.pdbx_strand_id
1 'polypeptide(L)' 'MMRTISEEALQRLREAFPVGCRVELDYMNDAYNRKLTSGSKGTVKHIDDIGTIFVSWDCGSGLGVAYGEDSCHRIDE' A
#
# COMPACT_ATOMS: atom_id res chain seq x y z
N MET A 1 5.83 19.81 6.66
CA MET A 1 5.44 18.46 7.05
C MET A 1 6.62 17.51 6.94
N MET A 2 6.91 16.81 7.97
CA MET A 2 8.06 15.94 7.90
C MET A 2 7.65 14.50 7.58
N ARG A 3 8.56 13.82 6.93
CA ARG A 3 8.37 12.43 6.60
C ARG A 3 8.43 11.59 7.88
N THR A 4 7.51 10.64 8.01
CA THR A 4 7.44 9.77 9.18
C THR A 4 8.22 8.48 9.02
N ILE A 5 8.63 8.15 7.79
CA ILE A 5 9.37 6.92 7.51
C ILE A 5 10.87 7.20 7.39
N SER A 6 11.71 6.37 8.01
CA SER A 6 13.16 6.50 7.87
C SER A 6 13.60 5.92 6.53
N GLU A 7 14.82 6.27 6.11
CA GLU A 7 15.38 5.72 4.87
C GLU A 7 15.52 4.20 4.92
N GLU A 8 15.91 3.68 6.07
CA GLU A 8 16.03 2.23 6.25
C GLU A 8 14.69 1.54 6.14
N ALA A 9 13.66 2.10 6.78
CA ALA A 9 12.32 1.53 6.71
C ALA A 9 11.77 1.62 5.30
N LEU A 10 12.04 2.72 4.61
CA LEU A 10 11.61 2.90 3.23
C LEU A 10 12.24 1.85 2.31
N GLN A 11 13.53 1.60 2.50
CA GLN A 11 14.22 0.58 1.71
C GLN A 11 13.65 -0.81 1.97
N ARG A 12 13.38 -1.15 3.23
CA ARG A 12 12.75 -2.42 3.57
C ARG A 12 11.37 -2.54 2.96
N LEU A 13 10.62 -1.45 2.96
CA LEU A 13 9.29 -1.42 2.38
C LEU A 13 9.34 -1.72 0.89
N ARG A 14 10.28 -1.09 0.20
CA ARG A 14 10.45 -1.32 -1.25
C ARG A 14 10.89 -2.74 -1.57
N GLU A 15 11.70 -3.34 -0.70
CA GLU A 15 12.13 -4.72 -0.87
C GLU A 15 10.98 -5.70 -0.59
N ALA A 16 10.14 -5.37 0.38
CA ALA A 16 9.01 -6.24 0.74
C ALA A 16 7.89 -6.17 -0.30
N PHE A 17 7.75 -5.02 -0.97
CA PHE A 17 6.65 -4.80 -1.92
C PHE A 17 7.20 -4.35 -3.28
N PRO A 18 7.90 -5.24 -3.99
CA PRO A 18 8.43 -4.88 -5.31
C PRO A 18 7.29 -4.62 -6.29
N VAL A 19 7.57 -3.75 -7.27
CA VAL A 19 6.61 -3.43 -8.32
C VAL A 19 6.14 -4.71 -9.00
N GLY A 20 4.84 -4.84 -9.15
CA GLY A 20 4.22 -6.00 -9.77
C GLY A 20 3.79 -7.08 -8.81
N CYS A 21 4.16 -7.00 -7.53
CA CYS A 21 3.72 -8.02 -6.57
C CYS A 21 2.25 -7.82 -6.22
N ARG A 22 1.61 -8.90 -5.80
CA ARG A 22 0.22 -8.88 -5.38
C ARG A 22 0.12 -8.63 -3.87
N VAL A 23 -0.87 -7.86 -3.49
CA VAL A 23 -1.10 -7.52 -2.08
C VAL A 23 -2.57 -7.66 -1.74
N GLU A 24 -2.83 -7.83 -0.46
CA GLU A 24 -4.18 -7.85 0.09
C GLU A 24 -4.27 -6.78 1.17
N LEU A 25 -5.34 -6.00 1.14
CA LEU A 25 -5.56 -4.92 2.10
C LEU A 25 -5.97 -5.49 3.45
N ASP A 26 -5.27 -5.07 4.51
CA ASP A 26 -5.63 -5.41 5.88
C ASP A 26 -6.54 -4.34 6.47
N TYR A 27 -6.16 -3.08 6.30
CA TYR A 27 -6.85 -1.98 6.92
C TYR A 27 -6.53 -0.68 6.17
N MET A 28 -7.54 0.16 5.98
CA MET A 28 -7.36 1.48 5.39
C MET A 28 -8.10 2.53 6.21
N ASN A 29 -7.34 3.49 6.70
CA ASN A 29 -7.88 4.58 7.52
C ASN A 29 -8.32 5.74 6.64
N ASP A 30 -9.41 5.54 5.91
CA ASP A 30 -9.96 6.55 5.01
C ASP A 30 -11.47 6.56 5.15
N ALA A 31 -11.99 7.60 5.81
CA ALA A 31 -13.42 7.72 6.07
C ALA A 31 -14.25 7.88 4.81
N TYR A 32 -13.64 8.32 3.71
CA TYR A 32 -14.34 8.55 2.45
C TYR A 32 -14.25 7.37 1.49
N ASN A 33 -13.50 6.36 1.85
CA ASN A 33 -13.37 5.17 1.02
C ASN A 33 -14.65 4.34 1.07
N ARG A 34 -15.22 4.05 -0.10
CA ARG A 34 -16.46 3.29 -0.22
C ARG A 34 -16.27 1.96 -0.94
N LYS A 35 -15.14 1.77 -1.59
CA LYS A 35 -14.93 0.59 -2.45
C LYS A 35 -13.90 -0.38 -1.90
N LEU A 36 -12.95 0.14 -1.17
CA LEU A 36 -11.80 -0.63 -0.72
C LEU A 36 -12.03 -1.10 0.71
N THR A 37 -12.17 -2.40 0.89
CA THR A 37 -12.38 -3.01 2.20
C THR A 37 -11.29 -4.01 2.48
N SER A 38 -11.19 -4.44 3.74
CA SER A 38 -10.26 -5.52 4.12
C SER A 38 -10.47 -6.72 3.22
N GLY A 39 -9.39 -7.31 2.75
CA GLY A 39 -9.44 -8.44 1.83
C GLY A 39 -9.39 -8.05 0.36
N SER A 40 -9.48 -6.74 0.04
CA SER A 40 -9.31 -6.29 -1.34
C SER A 40 -7.90 -6.62 -1.83
N LYS A 41 -7.77 -7.03 -3.08
CA LYS A 41 -6.48 -7.42 -3.66
C LYS A 41 -6.09 -6.48 -4.78
N GLY A 42 -4.80 -6.35 -4.99
CA GLY A 42 -4.29 -5.48 -6.04
C GLY A 42 -2.84 -5.75 -6.37
N THR A 43 -2.30 -4.93 -7.27
CA THR A 43 -0.92 -5.06 -7.75
C THR A 43 -0.16 -3.78 -7.44
N VAL A 44 1.01 -3.89 -6.85
CA VAL A 44 1.85 -2.74 -6.51
C VAL A 44 2.38 -2.10 -7.78
N LYS A 45 2.20 -0.77 -7.89
CA LYS A 45 2.67 0.00 -9.03
C LYS A 45 3.95 0.77 -8.72
N HIS A 46 4.03 1.38 -7.55
CA HIS A 46 5.27 1.98 -7.06
C HIS A 46 5.11 2.42 -5.60
N ILE A 47 6.22 2.78 -4.97
CA ILE A 47 6.24 3.31 -3.61
C ILE A 47 6.95 4.66 -3.66
N ASP A 48 6.33 5.70 -3.10
CA ASP A 48 6.93 7.03 -3.11
C ASP A 48 7.87 7.23 -1.91
N ASP A 49 8.43 8.44 -1.81
CA ASP A 49 9.45 8.73 -0.81
C ASP A 49 8.92 8.82 0.62
N ILE A 50 7.62 8.96 0.79
CA ILE A 50 7.02 9.00 2.12
C ILE A 50 6.42 7.67 2.52
N GLY A 51 6.63 6.64 1.71
CA GLY A 51 6.20 5.28 2.05
C GLY A 51 4.78 4.94 1.66
N THR A 52 4.17 5.70 0.76
CA THR A 52 2.86 5.32 0.24
C THR A 52 3.03 4.27 -0.84
N ILE A 53 2.37 3.13 -0.66
CA ILE A 53 2.38 2.06 -1.65
C ILE A 53 1.22 2.30 -2.61
N PHE A 54 1.53 2.65 -3.84
CA PHE A 54 0.50 2.86 -4.87
C PHE A 54 0.13 1.53 -5.48
N VAL A 55 -1.14 1.18 -5.36
CA VAL A 55 -1.66 -0.13 -5.75
C VAL A 55 -2.79 0.05 -6.76
N SER A 56 -2.75 -0.75 -7.81
CA SER A 56 -3.86 -0.88 -8.73
C SER A 56 -4.76 -1.98 -8.17
N TRP A 57 -5.83 -1.58 -7.51
CA TRP A 57 -6.74 -2.54 -6.87
C TRP A 57 -7.65 -3.18 -7.89
N ASP A 58 -7.94 -4.46 -7.71
CA ASP A 58 -8.75 -5.22 -8.67
C ASP A 58 -10.16 -4.66 -8.80
N CYS A 59 -10.67 -3.99 -7.76
CA CYS A 59 -11.99 -3.34 -7.81
C CYS A 59 -12.00 -2.04 -8.59
N GLY A 60 -10.85 -1.59 -9.11
CA GLY A 60 -10.74 -0.38 -9.91
C GLY A 60 -10.30 0.85 -9.14
N SER A 61 -10.11 0.74 -7.84
CA SER A 61 -9.60 1.84 -7.03
C SER A 61 -8.10 2.02 -7.23
N GLY A 62 -7.63 3.27 -7.11
CA GLY A 62 -6.21 3.58 -7.16
C GLY A 62 -5.69 4.16 -5.86
N LEU A 63 -6.38 3.93 -4.74
CA LEU A 63 -5.96 4.48 -3.45
C LEU A 63 -4.62 3.90 -3.00
N GLY A 64 -3.75 4.76 -2.48
CA GLY A 64 -2.46 4.34 -1.94
C GLY A 64 -2.58 3.87 -0.50
N VAL A 65 -1.68 2.99 -0.10
CA VAL A 65 -1.59 2.49 1.28
C VAL A 65 -0.52 3.33 1.99
N ALA A 66 -0.95 4.15 2.94
CA ALA A 66 -0.07 5.11 3.61
C ALA A 66 0.66 4.46 4.78
N TYR A 67 1.97 4.63 4.82
CA TYR A 67 2.81 4.10 5.88
C TYR A 67 2.36 4.62 7.24
N GLY A 68 2.12 3.70 8.17
CA GLY A 68 1.73 4.06 9.52
C GLY A 68 0.24 4.30 9.72
N GLU A 69 -0.53 4.42 8.65
CA GLU A 69 -1.97 4.65 8.75
C GLU A 69 -2.78 3.50 8.18
N ASP A 70 -2.34 2.97 7.05
CA ASP A 70 -3.02 1.86 6.37
C ASP A 70 -2.11 0.66 6.38
N SER A 71 -2.65 -0.52 6.11
CA SER A 71 -1.86 -1.75 6.15
C SER A 71 -2.29 -2.72 5.06
N CYS A 72 -1.32 -3.30 4.40
CA CYS A 72 -1.54 -4.39 3.46
C CYS A 72 -0.40 -5.39 3.61
N HIS A 73 -0.58 -6.59 3.05
CA HIS A 73 0.48 -7.58 3.05
C HIS A 73 0.58 -8.24 1.67
N ARG A 74 1.78 -8.71 1.37
CA ARG A 74 2.04 -9.37 0.11
C ARG A 74 1.44 -10.77 0.11
N ILE A 75 0.87 -11.18 -1.02
CA ILE A 75 0.29 -12.50 -1.18
C ILE A 75 0.90 -13.18 -2.40
N ASP A 76 0.85 -14.51 -2.39
CA ASP A 76 1.32 -15.33 -3.50
C ASP A 76 0.15 -15.67 -4.40
N GLU A 77 0.02 -14.92 -5.49
CA GLU A 77 -1.02 -15.17 -6.49
C GLU A 77 -0.42 -15.25 -7.86
#